data_0d39e4a1ab4a6f69b455e87382b8f0c2
#
_entry.id   0d39e4a1ab4a6f69b455e87382b8f0c2
#
_cell.length_a   1.000
_cell.length_b   1.000
_cell.length_c   1.000
_cell.angle_alpha   90.00
_cell.angle_beta   90.00
_cell.angle_gamma   90.00
#
_symmetry.space_group_name_H-M   'P 1'
#
loop_
_entity.id
_entity.type
_entity.pdbx_description
1 polymer ?
#
loop_
_entity_poly.entity_id
_entity_poly.type
_entity_poly.pdbx_seq_one_letter_code
_entity_poly.pdbx_strand_id
1 'polypeptide(L)'
;MNAFLLLLITVALLSAIHMLAPDHWLPVILISRREKFTRRRRLGLSLMLSSVHAGTSIVLAVGIVFLSFLFLHQFSVYLKDAGIVLMFAVGVYFILNGVTEKTDEASFVKYSFILGVSASPDLSLLPLLIEAQAYPFSYSELMIAVFAFVSIIVLLISVTVADFGIGRSLQKLEPRYMDYVMGAILIGIGSFLFFF
;
A
#
# COMPACT_ATOMS: atom_id res chain seq x y z
N MET A 1 -16.09 -1.89 19.21
CA MET A 1 -15.79 -2.23 17.80
C MET A 1 -14.93 -3.50 17.83
N ASN A 2 -15.21 -4.51 17.03
CA ASN A 2 -14.42 -5.74 17.02
C ASN A 2 -13.00 -5.39 16.50
N ALA A 3 -11.93 -5.82 17.19
CA ALA A 3 -10.54 -5.53 16.80
C ALA A 3 -10.23 -6.00 15.36
N PHE A 4 -10.77 -7.13 14.94
CA PHE A 4 -10.66 -7.59 13.55
C PHE A 4 -11.30 -6.62 12.54
N LEU A 5 -12.47 -6.07 12.84
CA LEU A 5 -13.11 -5.08 11.96
C LEU A 5 -12.24 -3.82 11.83
N LEU A 6 -11.58 -3.42 12.92
CA LEU A 6 -10.62 -2.32 12.89
C LEU A 6 -9.45 -2.62 11.95
N LEU A 7 -8.86 -3.83 12.04
CA LEU A 7 -7.77 -4.26 11.14
C LEU A 7 -8.22 -4.26 9.66
N LEU A 8 -9.42 -4.77 9.39
CA LEU A 8 -9.97 -4.83 8.02
C LEU A 8 -10.19 -3.44 7.43
N ILE A 9 -10.75 -2.52 8.23
CA ILE A 9 -10.92 -1.11 7.82
C ILE A 9 -9.55 -0.47 7.61
N THR A 10 -8.57 -0.76 8.46
CA THR A 10 -7.21 -0.22 8.35
C THR A 10 -6.54 -0.68 7.05
N VAL A 11 -6.63 -1.97 6.71
CA VAL A 11 -6.12 -2.49 5.43
C VAL A 11 -6.74 -1.74 4.25
N ALA A 12 -8.07 -1.58 4.25
CA ALA A 12 -8.75 -0.88 3.17
C ALA A 12 -8.32 0.59 3.05
N LEU A 13 -8.22 1.30 4.18
CA LEU A 13 -7.81 2.71 4.20
C LEU A 13 -6.36 2.89 3.78
N LEU A 14 -5.43 2.09 4.31
CA LEU A 14 -4.01 2.20 3.96
C LEU A 14 -3.79 1.88 2.49
N SER A 15 -4.40 0.82 1.96
CA SER A 15 -4.34 0.48 0.54
C SER A 15 -4.89 1.61 -0.33
N ALA A 16 -6.01 2.23 0.07
CA ALA A 16 -6.61 3.32 -0.68
C ALA A 16 -5.70 4.56 -0.69
N ILE A 17 -5.17 4.96 0.48
CA ILE A 17 -4.31 6.13 0.63
C ILE A 17 -3.01 5.93 -0.16
N HIS A 18 -2.39 4.75 -0.04
CA HIS A 18 -1.18 4.40 -0.77
C HIS A 18 -1.38 4.50 -2.29
N MET A 19 -2.46 3.89 -2.82
CA MET A 19 -2.75 3.91 -4.26
C MET A 19 -3.24 5.26 -4.80
N LEU A 20 -3.66 6.19 -3.92
CA LEU A 20 -3.94 7.58 -4.28
C LEU A 20 -2.66 8.41 -4.47
N ALA A 21 -1.52 7.95 -3.97
CA ALA A 21 -0.25 8.65 -4.13
C ALA A 21 0.12 8.80 -5.62
N PRO A 22 0.63 9.98 -6.04
CA PRO A 22 0.87 10.28 -7.45
C PRO A 22 1.89 9.36 -8.14
N ASP A 23 2.81 8.77 -7.39
CA ASP A 23 3.84 7.85 -7.87
C ASP A 23 3.26 6.57 -8.52
N HIS A 24 2.03 6.18 -8.17
CA HIS A 24 1.35 5.02 -8.78
C HIS A 24 0.59 5.35 -10.07
N TRP A 25 -0.26 6.38 -10.07
CA TRP A 25 -1.13 6.67 -11.22
C TRP A 25 -0.55 7.69 -12.21
N LEU A 26 0.30 8.62 -11.76
CA LEU A 26 0.86 9.64 -12.62
C LEU A 26 1.75 9.08 -13.74
N PRO A 27 2.62 8.08 -13.50
CA PRO A 27 3.38 7.42 -14.56
C PRO A 27 2.50 6.82 -15.66
N VAL A 28 1.39 6.20 -15.28
CA VAL A 28 0.42 5.63 -16.22
C VAL A 28 -0.18 6.71 -17.11
N ILE A 29 -0.55 7.87 -16.54
CA ILE A 29 -1.10 9.01 -17.29
C ILE A 29 -0.06 9.59 -18.23
N LEU A 30 1.17 9.80 -17.75
CA LEU A 30 2.24 10.39 -18.57
C LEU A 30 2.59 9.51 -19.76
N ILE A 31 2.79 8.21 -19.55
CA ILE A 31 3.05 7.24 -20.60
C ILE A 31 1.87 7.19 -21.59
N SER A 32 0.66 7.12 -21.06
CA SER A 32 -0.54 7.03 -21.90
C SER A 32 -0.75 8.26 -22.78
N ARG A 33 -0.41 9.45 -22.30
CA ARG A 33 -0.49 10.69 -23.09
C ARG A 33 0.61 10.76 -24.14
N ARG A 34 1.83 10.39 -23.78
CA ARG A 34 2.96 10.40 -24.71
C ARG A 34 2.76 9.41 -25.85
N GLU A 35 2.37 8.20 -25.54
CA GLU A 35 2.15 7.11 -26.50
C GLU A 35 0.75 7.15 -27.13
N LYS A 36 -0.06 8.18 -26.83
CA LYS A 36 -1.43 8.37 -27.35
C LYS A 36 -2.30 7.13 -27.16
N PHE A 37 -2.23 6.50 -25.98
CA PHE A 37 -3.01 5.29 -25.70
C PHE A 37 -4.50 5.57 -25.73
N THR A 38 -5.26 4.63 -26.29
CA THR A 38 -6.71 4.60 -26.15
C THR A 38 -7.09 4.39 -24.68
N ARG A 39 -8.32 4.78 -24.29
CA ARG A 39 -8.85 4.55 -22.94
C ARG A 39 -8.73 3.07 -22.53
N ARG A 40 -9.05 2.15 -23.43
CA ARG A 40 -8.93 0.69 -23.19
C ARG A 40 -7.50 0.28 -22.83
N ARG A 41 -6.52 0.75 -23.61
CA ARG A 41 -5.10 0.40 -23.41
C ARG A 41 -4.57 0.99 -22.09
N ARG A 42 -4.99 2.20 -21.74
CA ARG A 42 -4.63 2.84 -20.48
C ARG A 42 -5.20 2.11 -19.28
N LEU A 43 -6.50 1.74 -19.30
CA LEU A 43 -7.12 0.95 -18.25
C LEU A 43 -6.49 -0.44 -18.13
N GLY A 44 -6.14 -1.07 -19.26
CA GLY A 44 -5.40 -2.35 -19.27
C GLY A 44 -4.04 -2.24 -18.60
N LEU A 45 -3.28 -1.16 -18.89
CA LEU A 45 -1.99 -0.90 -18.23
C LEU A 45 -2.17 -0.66 -16.72
N SER A 46 -3.20 0.11 -16.34
CA SER A 46 -3.51 0.35 -14.92
C SER A 46 -3.86 -0.95 -14.18
N LEU A 47 -4.68 -1.79 -14.81
CA LEU A 47 -5.07 -3.09 -14.24
C LEU A 47 -3.84 -4.00 -14.07
N MET A 48 -2.99 -4.09 -15.11
CA MET A 48 -1.77 -4.87 -15.05
C MET A 48 -0.86 -4.37 -13.92
N LEU A 49 -0.63 -3.07 -13.84
CA LEU A 49 0.27 -2.48 -12.85
C LEU A 49 -0.25 -2.68 -11.42
N SER A 50 -1.54 -2.41 -11.16
CA SER A 50 -2.14 -2.64 -9.84
C SER A 50 -2.17 -4.12 -9.45
N SER A 51 -2.35 -5.03 -10.41
CA SER A 51 -2.28 -6.47 -10.14
C SER A 51 -0.85 -6.92 -9.80
N VAL A 52 0.16 -6.39 -10.48
CA VAL A 52 1.56 -6.66 -10.14
C VAL A 52 1.89 -6.10 -8.77
N HIS A 53 1.52 -4.84 -8.48
CA HIS A 53 1.73 -4.21 -7.19
C HIS A 53 1.06 -5.01 -6.05
N ALA A 54 -0.21 -5.35 -6.19
CA ALA A 54 -0.92 -6.16 -5.19
C ALA A 54 -0.28 -7.54 -5.04
N GLY A 55 0.08 -8.19 -6.16
CA GLY A 55 0.72 -9.51 -6.15
C GLY A 55 2.09 -9.50 -5.46
N THR A 56 2.96 -8.54 -5.75
CA THR A 56 4.27 -8.41 -5.10
C THR A 56 4.14 -8.12 -3.62
N SER A 57 3.20 -7.25 -3.21
CA SER A 57 2.91 -6.94 -1.82
C SER A 57 2.43 -8.18 -1.05
N ILE A 58 1.50 -8.94 -1.64
CA ILE A 58 0.95 -10.17 -1.05
C ILE A 58 2.04 -11.24 -0.93
N VAL A 59 2.82 -11.47 -1.98
CA VAL A 59 3.90 -12.48 -1.96
C VAL A 59 4.92 -12.14 -0.90
N LEU A 60 5.32 -10.86 -0.79
CA LEU A 60 6.25 -10.42 0.24
C LEU A 60 5.67 -10.62 1.64
N ALA A 61 4.45 -10.14 1.87
CA ALA A 61 3.81 -10.21 3.19
C ALA A 61 3.55 -11.66 3.63
N VAL A 62 2.98 -12.49 2.74
CA VAL A 62 2.74 -13.92 3.02
C VAL A 62 4.06 -14.66 3.21
N GLY A 63 5.08 -14.36 2.40
CA GLY A 63 6.41 -14.95 2.55
C GLY A 63 7.03 -14.66 3.92
N ILE A 64 6.94 -13.43 4.40
CA ILE A 64 7.45 -13.05 5.73
C ILE A 64 6.62 -13.70 6.84
N VAL A 65 5.30 -13.72 6.72
CA VAL A 65 4.43 -14.42 7.68
C VAL A 65 4.74 -15.91 7.74
N PHE A 66 4.96 -16.55 6.58
CA PHE A 66 5.33 -17.96 6.51
C PHE A 66 6.70 -18.24 7.14
N LEU A 67 7.70 -17.40 6.86
CA LEU A 67 9.01 -17.48 7.51
C LEU A 67 8.90 -17.29 9.03
N SER A 68 8.09 -16.33 9.47
CA SER A 68 7.82 -16.11 10.90
C SER A 68 7.23 -17.35 11.55
N PHE A 69 6.29 -18.03 10.89
CA PHE A 69 5.71 -19.28 11.38
C PHE A 69 6.73 -20.40 11.48
N LEU A 70 7.60 -20.57 10.49
CA LEU A 70 8.63 -21.61 10.49
C LEU A 70 9.67 -21.42 11.60
N PHE A 71 10.10 -20.19 11.81
CA PHE A 71 11.21 -19.89 12.74
C PHE A 71 10.74 -19.48 14.14
N LEU A 72 9.51 -18.93 14.25
CA LEU A 72 8.99 -18.36 15.48
C LEU A 72 7.83 -19.13 16.07
N HIS A 73 7.51 -20.33 15.57
CA HIS A 73 6.41 -21.15 16.09
C HIS A 73 6.53 -21.44 17.59
N GLN A 74 7.76 -21.53 18.11
CA GLN A 74 8.03 -21.63 19.56
C GLN A 74 7.71 -20.33 20.33
N PHE A 75 7.53 -19.20 19.61
CA PHE A 75 7.30 -17.87 20.16
C PHE A 75 5.93 -17.31 19.76
N SER A 76 4.96 -18.16 19.49
CA SER A 76 3.61 -17.73 19.06
C SER A 76 2.94 -16.73 20.02
N VAL A 77 3.31 -16.76 21.30
CA VAL A 77 2.84 -15.81 22.32
C VAL A 77 3.32 -14.37 22.02
N TYR A 78 4.46 -14.23 21.36
CA TYR A 78 5.05 -12.90 21.04
C TYR A 78 4.66 -12.39 19.65
N LEU A 79 3.89 -13.14 18.86
CA LEU A 79 3.52 -12.71 17.50
C LEU A 79 2.65 -11.45 17.52
N LYS A 80 1.74 -11.33 18.49
CA LYS A 80 0.93 -10.13 18.67
C LYS A 80 1.80 -8.90 18.97
N ASP A 81 2.70 -9.04 19.95
CA ASP A 81 3.61 -7.95 20.31
C ASP A 81 4.54 -7.58 19.14
N ALA A 82 5.01 -8.59 18.38
CA ALA A 82 5.80 -8.37 17.18
C ALA A 82 5.03 -7.61 16.10
N GLY A 83 3.74 -7.91 15.88
CA GLY A 83 2.88 -7.18 14.96
C GLY A 83 2.74 -5.71 15.36
N ILE A 84 2.48 -5.43 16.64
CA ILE A 84 2.38 -4.07 17.17
C ILE A 84 3.70 -3.31 17.03
N VAL A 85 4.82 -3.92 17.40
CA VAL A 85 6.16 -3.32 17.22
C VAL A 85 6.43 -3.00 15.76
N LEU A 86 6.05 -3.91 14.85
CA LEU A 86 6.22 -3.70 13.42
C LEU A 86 5.31 -2.58 12.89
N MET A 87 4.08 -2.43 13.40
CA MET A 87 3.23 -1.27 13.07
C MET A 87 3.90 0.05 13.43
N PHE A 88 4.52 0.13 14.62
CA PHE A 88 5.29 1.32 15.01
C PHE A 88 6.50 1.53 14.11
N ALA A 89 7.28 0.48 13.84
CA ALA A 89 8.48 0.56 13.00
C ALA A 89 8.15 1.03 11.57
N VAL A 90 7.14 0.43 10.96
CA VAL A 90 6.68 0.81 9.60
C VAL A 90 6.02 2.19 9.61
N GLY A 91 5.25 2.53 10.65
CA GLY A 91 4.67 3.86 10.80
C GLY A 91 5.74 4.96 10.90
N VAL A 92 6.78 4.74 11.70
CA VAL A 92 7.95 5.64 11.80
C VAL A 92 8.70 5.70 10.46
N TYR A 93 8.89 4.56 9.78
CA TYR A 93 9.50 4.52 8.45
C TYR A 93 8.76 5.43 7.46
N PHE A 94 7.43 5.37 7.37
CA PHE A 94 6.66 6.24 6.49
C PHE A 94 6.80 7.72 6.87
N ILE A 95 6.78 8.06 8.16
CA ILE A 95 6.99 9.45 8.58
C ILE A 95 8.39 9.94 8.18
N LEU A 96 9.43 9.15 8.42
CA LEU A 96 10.81 9.50 8.05
C LEU A 96 10.97 9.60 6.53
N ASN A 97 10.33 8.70 5.77
CA ASN A 97 10.32 8.75 4.31
C ASN A 97 9.71 10.06 3.83
N GLY A 98 8.54 10.44 4.34
CA GLY A 98 7.91 11.72 4.02
C GLY A 98 8.75 12.96 4.38
N VAL A 99 9.62 12.89 5.43
CA VAL A 99 10.56 13.98 5.77
C VAL A 99 11.73 14.02 4.80
N THR A 100 12.25 12.85 4.38
CA THR A 100 13.48 12.74 3.57
C THR A 100 13.21 12.82 2.08
N GLU A 101 11.97 12.64 1.64
CA GLU A 101 11.59 12.68 0.25
C GLU A 101 11.87 14.09 -0.31
N LYS A 102 13.01 14.20 -1.01
CA LYS A 102 13.28 15.37 -1.83
C LYS A 102 12.38 15.27 -3.06
N THR A 103 11.61 16.33 -3.31
CA THR A 103 10.95 16.56 -4.59
C THR A 103 12.02 16.78 -5.67
N ASP A 104 12.80 15.75 -5.96
CA ASP A 104 13.61 15.77 -7.16
C ASP A 104 12.63 15.73 -8.32
N GLU A 105 12.55 16.81 -9.05
CA GLU A 105 11.96 16.83 -10.39
C GLU A 105 12.64 15.68 -11.14
N ALA A 106 11.96 14.55 -11.17
CA ALA A 106 12.48 13.31 -11.73
C ALA A 106 12.79 13.60 -13.19
N SER A 107 14.06 13.82 -13.47
CA SER A 107 14.57 13.73 -14.82
C SER A 107 14.09 12.39 -15.34
N PHE A 108 13.37 12.40 -16.43
CA PHE A 108 12.70 11.31 -17.11
C PHE A 108 13.64 10.12 -17.41
N VAL A 109 14.00 9.37 -16.38
CA VAL A 109 14.80 8.16 -16.50
C VAL A 109 13.84 7.02 -16.82
N LYS A 110 13.98 6.53 -18.05
CA LYS A 110 13.43 5.28 -18.63
C LYS A 110 12.13 4.76 -17.99
N TYR A 111 11.06 4.70 -18.78
CA TYR A 111 9.73 4.16 -18.43
C TYR A 111 9.71 2.90 -17.57
N SER A 112 10.70 2.02 -17.76
CA SER A 112 10.86 0.77 -17.01
C SER A 112 11.13 1.02 -15.52
N PHE A 113 11.87 2.06 -15.16
CA PHE A 113 12.13 2.42 -13.77
C PHE A 113 10.86 2.98 -13.11
N ILE A 114 10.14 3.86 -13.81
CA ILE A 114 8.90 4.45 -13.31
C ILE A 114 7.83 3.37 -13.07
N LEU A 115 7.69 2.42 -13.99
CA LEU A 115 6.79 1.28 -13.81
C LEU A 115 7.26 0.37 -12.69
N GLY A 116 8.57 0.20 -12.51
CA GLY A 116 9.15 -0.58 -11.43
C GLY A 116 8.86 0.02 -10.05
N VAL A 117 8.97 1.33 -9.90
CA VAL A 117 8.61 2.05 -8.66
C VAL A 117 7.12 1.90 -8.36
N SER A 118 6.27 2.08 -9.38
CA SER A 118 4.81 1.92 -9.22
C SER A 118 4.38 0.48 -8.91
N ALA A 119 5.25 -0.51 -9.13
CA ALA A 119 5.01 -1.92 -8.78
C ALA A 119 5.69 -2.34 -7.47
N SER A 120 6.35 -1.41 -6.75
CA SER A 120 7.01 -1.70 -5.48
C SER A 120 6.01 -2.21 -4.43
N PRO A 121 6.40 -3.19 -3.58
CA PRO A 121 5.51 -3.74 -2.58
C PRO A 121 5.08 -2.71 -1.54
N ASP A 122 3.84 -2.80 -1.11
CA ASP A 122 3.33 -2.02 0.04
C ASP A 122 3.69 -2.72 1.36
N LEU A 123 4.58 -2.09 2.12
CA LEU A 123 5.02 -2.60 3.41
C LEU A 123 3.96 -2.48 4.50
N SER A 124 2.93 -1.66 4.32
CA SER A 124 1.89 -1.45 5.33
C SER A 124 1.00 -2.68 5.57
N LEU A 125 0.92 -3.58 4.57
CA LEU A 125 0.18 -4.84 4.68
C LEU A 125 0.83 -5.81 5.68
N LEU A 126 2.16 -5.80 5.78
CA LEU A 126 2.92 -6.78 6.55
C LEU A 126 2.57 -6.80 8.05
N PRO A 127 2.64 -5.68 8.80
CA PRO A 127 2.30 -5.67 10.23
C PRO A 127 0.85 -6.07 10.48
N LEU A 128 -0.06 -5.70 9.58
CA LEU A 128 -1.48 -6.02 9.70
C LEU A 128 -1.74 -7.53 9.52
N LEU A 129 -1.01 -8.20 8.62
CA LEU A 129 -1.10 -9.65 8.45
C LEU A 129 -0.45 -10.41 9.61
N ILE A 130 0.60 -9.89 10.22
CA ILE A 130 1.18 -10.49 11.43
C ILE A 130 0.18 -10.41 12.59
N GLU A 131 -0.44 -9.25 12.82
CA GLU A 131 -1.47 -9.10 13.83
C GLU A 131 -2.69 -10.00 13.57
N ALA A 132 -3.04 -10.21 12.30
CA ALA A 132 -4.13 -11.10 11.90
C ALA A 132 -3.88 -12.58 12.26
N GLN A 133 -2.64 -13.00 12.57
CA GLN A 133 -2.35 -14.37 13.03
C GLN A 133 -3.01 -14.69 14.38
N ALA A 134 -3.42 -13.70 15.17
CA ALA A 134 -4.20 -13.89 16.39
C ALA A 134 -5.65 -14.37 16.10
N TYR A 135 -6.08 -14.37 14.85
CA TYR A 135 -7.42 -14.71 14.39
C TYR A 135 -7.41 -15.98 13.51
N PRO A 136 -8.57 -16.59 13.23
CA PRO A 136 -8.66 -17.71 12.27
C PRO A 136 -8.10 -17.34 10.90
N PHE A 137 -7.49 -18.30 10.20
CA PHE A 137 -6.81 -18.10 8.92
C PHE A 137 -7.68 -17.41 7.85
N SER A 138 -8.99 -17.68 7.82
CA SER A 138 -9.95 -17.02 6.93
C SER A 138 -9.96 -15.49 7.05
N TYR A 139 -9.54 -14.95 8.17
CA TYR A 139 -9.45 -13.51 8.39
C TYR A 139 -8.25 -12.89 7.64
N SER A 140 -7.11 -13.59 7.62
CA SER A 140 -5.95 -13.18 6.81
C SER A 140 -6.29 -13.25 5.31
N GLU A 141 -7.00 -14.28 4.87
CA GLU A 141 -7.46 -14.40 3.48
C GLU A 141 -8.37 -13.22 3.10
N LEU A 142 -9.32 -12.86 3.98
CA LEU A 142 -10.21 -11.72 3.75
C LEU A 142 -9.44 -10.41 3.68
N MET A 143 -8.46 -10.19 4.55
CA MET A 143 -7.63 -8.99 4.52
C MET A 143 -6.81 -8.88 3.23
N ILE A 144 -6.24 -9.98 2.77
CA ILE A 144 -5.52 -10.05 1.48
C ILE A 144 -6.46 -9.73 0.31
N ALA A 145 -7.67 -10.29 0.32
CA ALA A 145 -8.65 -10.03 -0.72
C ALA A 145 -9.09 -8.55 -0.74
N VAL A 146 -9.34 -7.96 0.43
CA VAL A 146 -9.68 -6.53 0.56
C VAL A 146 -8.53 -5.65 0.09
N PHE A 147 -7.29 -5.95 0.50
CA PHE A 147 -6.10 -5.23 0.04
C PHE A 147 -5.99 -5.23 -1.49
N ALA A 148 -6.05 -6.41 -2.11
CA ALA A 148 -5.94 -6.54 -3.57
C ALA A 148 -7.08 -5.79 -4.28
N PHE A 149 -8.32 -5.98 -3.84
CA PHE A 149 -9.48 -5.34 -4.42
C PHE A 149 -9.41 -3.81 -4.35
N VAL A 150 -9.11 -3.27 -3.16
CA VAL A 150 -9.03 -1.82 -2.94
C VAL A 150 -7.87 -1.23 -3.74
N SER A 151 -6.69 -1.85 -3.74
CA SER A 151 -5.52 -1.39 -4.50
C SER A 151 -5.85 -1.29 -6.01
N ILE A 152 -6.48 -2.32 -6.58
CA ILE A 152 -6.84 -2.34 -7.99
C ILE A 152 -7.88 -1.26 -8.31
N ILE A 153 -8.95 -1.19 -7.54
CA ILE A 153 -10.06 -0.25 -7.78
C ILE A 153 -9.61 1.19 -7.64
N VAL A 154 -8.84 1.51 -6.59
CA VAL A 154 -8.39 2.88 -6.34
C VAL A 154 -7.44 3.35 -7.45
N LEU A 155 -6.51 2.51 -7.92
CA LEU A 155 -5.65 2.89 -9.04
C LEU A 155 -6.46 3.14 -10.32
N LEU A 156 -7.41 2.26 -10.65
CA LEU A 156 -8.28 2.44 -11.83
C LEU A 156 -9.10 3.73 -11.75
N ILE A 157 -9.64 4.05 -10.56
CA ILE A 157 -10.38 5.30 -10.33
C ILE A 157 -9.43 6.48 -10.47
N SER A 158 -8.25 6.47 -9.83
CA SER A 158 -7.28 7.57 -9.87
C SER A 158 -6.84 7.89 -11.29
N VAL A 159 -6.51 6.86 -12.09
CA VAL A 159 -6.15 7.04 -13.50
C VAL A 159 -7.33 7.58 -14.31
N THR A 160 -8.55 7.10 -14.05
CA THR A 160 -9.75 7.57 -14.77
C THR A 160 -10.04 9.03 -14.44
N VAL A 161 -10.02 9.40 -13.16
CA VAL A 161 -10.26 10.77 -12.69
C VAL A 161 -9.19 11.74 -13.21
N ALA A 162 -7.92 11.31 -13.18
CA ALA A 162 -6.80 12.10 -13.70
C ALA A 162 -6.93 12.36 -15.21
N ASP A 163 -7.52 11.43 -15.96
CA ASP A 163 -7.76 11.57 -17.39
C ASP A 163 -8.82 12.64 -17.71
N PHE A 164 -9.85 12.78 -16.88
CA PHE A 164 -10.91 13.80 -17.05
C PHE A 164 -10.45 15.22 -16.72
N GLY A 165 -9.17 15.46 -16.49
CA GLY A 165 -8.61 16.81 -16.29
C GLY A 165 -8.60 17.31 -14.84
N ILE A 166 -9.21 16.59 -13.89
CA ILE A 166 -9.11 16.85 -12.44
C ILE A 166 -7.68 16.58 -11.95
N GLY A 167 -6.89 15.85 -12.73
CA GLY A 167 -5.51 15.51 -12.44
C GLY A 167 -4.57 16.70 -12.20
N ARG A 168 -4.88 17.92 -12.66
CA ARG A 168 -4.07 19.11 -12.35
C ARG A 168 -4.11 19.48 -10.85
N SER A 169 -5.22 19.24 -10.18
CA SER A 169 -5.32 19.47 -8.73
C SER A 169 -4.70 18.33 -7.93
N LEU A 170 -4.87 17.09 -8.40
CA LEU A 170 -4.26 15.91 -7.78
C LEU A 170 -2.73 15.85 -7.96
N GLN A 171 -2.19 16.43 -9.05
CA GLN A 171 -0.75 16.56 -9.26
C GLN A 171 -0.05 17.44 -8.21
N LYS A 172 -0.81 18.23 -7.45
CA LYS A 172 -0.29 19.04 -6.35
C LYS A 172 -0.18 18.29 -5.02
N LEU A 173 -0.76 17.09 -4.94
CA LEU A 173 -0.59 16.23 -3.78
C LEU A 173 0.82 15.62 -3.83
N GLU A 174 1.68 16.11 -2.96
CA GLU A 174 3.01 15.56 -2.82
C GLU A 174 2.93 14.18 -2.13
N PRO A 175 3.64 13.15 -2.61
CA PRO A 175 3.64 11.80 -2.02
C PRO A 175 3.89 11.81 -0.52
N ARG A 176 4.78 12.69 -0.03
CA ARG A 176 5.12 12.84 1.39
C ARG A 176 3.91 13.03 2.33
N TYR A 177 2.84 13.69 1.87
CA TYR A 177 1.63 13.84 2.71
C TYR A 177 0.91 12.52 2.89
N MET A 178 0.92 11.65 1.88
CA MET A 178 0.36 10.31 1.98
C MET A 178 1.17 9.46 2.96
N ASP A 179 2.50 9.54 2.91
CA ASP A 179 3.39 8.87 3.85
C ASP A 179 3.14 9.32 5.30
N TYR A 180 2.98 10.62 5.55
CA TYR A 180 2.62 11.11 6.90
C TYR A 180 1.29 10.55 7.38
N VAL A 181 0.27 10.51 6.53
CA VAL A 181 -1.06 9.99 6.89
C VAL A 181 -0.97 8.48 7.15
N MET A 182 -0.28 7.73 6.30
CA MET A 182 -0.08 6.28 6.50
C MET A 182 0.68 5.98 7.80
N GLY A 183 1.77 6.69 8.05
CA GLY A 183 2.54 6.56 9.28
C GLY A 183 1.72 6.87 10.52
N ALA A 184 0.95 7.97 10.50
CA ALA A 184 0.07 8.35 11.62
C ALA A 184 -1.03 7.30 11.89
N ILE A 185 -1.65 6.74 10.84
CA ILE A 185 -2.66 5.67 10.97
C ILE A 185 -2.04 4.43 11.60
N LEU A 186 -0.88 3.96 11.10
CA LEU A 186 -0.23 2.76 11.64
C LEU A 186 0.17 2.92 13.11
N ILE A 187 0.75 4.08 13.48
CA ILE A 187 1.11 4.37 14.87
C ILE A 187 -0.15 4.47 15.75
N GLY A 188 -1.20 5.12 15.26
CA GLY A 188 -2.46 5.23 15.97
C GLY A 188 -3.12 3.88 16.24
N ILE A 189 -3.20 3.02 15.24
CA ILE A 189 -3.76 1.66 15.37
C ILE A 189 -2.85 0.78 16.26
N GLY A 190 -1.52 0.82 16.05
CA GLY A 190 -0.58 0.11 16.91
C GLY A 190 -0.71 0.52 18.39
N SER A 191 -0.87 1.83 18.65
CA SER A 191 -1.14 2.34 20.00
C SER A 191 -2.45 1.82 20.57
N PHE A 192 -3.52 1.84 19.78
CA PHE A 192 -4.82 1.31 20.20
C PHE A 192 -4.73 -0.17 20.57
N LEU A 193 -4.11 -1.01 19.73
CA LEU A 193 -3.97 -2.46 19.97
C LEU A 193 -3.02 -2.78 21.14
N PHE A 194 -2.10 -1.88 21.46
CA PHE A 194 -1.20 -2.03 22.62
C PHE A 194 -1.92 -1.81 23.95
N PHE A 195 -2.87 -0.86 24.03
CA PHE A 195 -3.55 -0.50 25.27
C PHE A 195 -4.88 -1.23 25.49
N PHE A 196 -5.46 -1.84 24.44
CA PHE A 196 -6.76 -2.51 24.48
C PHE A 196 -6.73 -3.92 23.89
#